data_8773d7dbf761923cb23b98acfa587d42
#
_entry.id   8773d7dbf761923cb23b98acfa587d42
#
_cell.length_a   1.000
_cell.length_b   1.000
_cell.length_c   1.000
_cell.angle_alpha   90.00
_cell.angle_beta   90.00
_cell.angle_gamma   90.00
#
_symmetry.space_group_name_H-M   'P 1'
#
loop_
_entity.id
_entity.type
_entity.pdbx_description
1 polymer ?
#
loop_
_entity_poly.entity_id
_entity_poly.type
_entity_poly.pdbx_seq_one_letter_code
_entity_poly.pdbx_strand_id
1 'polypeptide(L)'
;MHIKGTSNQQQMADIQTYPTVKRQISLPNDIETIPPLNEFIDTVAEEIGLDMSLTMSLNLALEEAVVNVMEYAYPPGSKETLQIEMGSDGEQLTFVISDHGVPFDPTKQAEADTTLSVEERAIGGLGIHLVRQIMDVISYERIDGFNVLTLKKKLLTT
;
A
#
# COMPACT_ATOMS: atom_id res chain seq x y z
N MET A 1 1.10 -16.40 47.98
CA MET A 1 2.46 -16.20 47.56
C MET A 1 2.69 -16.89 46.26
N HIS A 2 3.51 -16.79 45.46
CA HIS A 2 3.79 -17.53 44.23
C HIS A 2 3.14 -17.01 42.98
N ILE A 3 2.97 -15.72 42.85
CA ILE A 3 2.31 -15.14 41.70
C ILE A 3 3.35 -14.64 40.66
N LYS A 4 4.62 -14.92 40.90
CA LYS A 4 5.66 -14.40 40.00
C LYS A 4 5.76 -15.10 38.64
N GLY A 5 5.11 -16.24 38.45
CA GLY A 5 5.13 -16.98 37.18
C GLY A 5 3.99 -16.63 36.23
N THR A 6 2.89 -16.07 36.74
CA THR A 6 1.73 -15.78 35.93
C THR A 6 1.79 -14.47 35.16
N SER A 7 2.54 -13.50 35.67
CA SER A 7 2.61 -12.19 35.02
C SER A 7 3.39 -12.22 33.69
N ASN A 8 4.42 -13.06 33.61
CA ASN A 8 5.20 -13.18 32.37
C ASN A 8 4.47 -13.94 31.28
N GLN A 9 3.68 -14.95 31.65
CA GLN A 9 2.87 -15.68 30.69
C GLN A 9 1.70 -14.83 30.16
N GLN A 10 1.13 -13.99 31.02
CA GLN A 10 0.07 -13.07 30.61
C GLN A 10 0.62 -11.97 29.67
N GLN A 11 1.80 -11.44 29.93
CA GLN A 11 2.43 -10.45 29.07
C GLN A 11 2.79 -11.06 27.69
N MET A 12 3.20 -12.31 27.64
CA MET A 12 3.50 -13.00 26.38
C MET A 12 2.21 -13.33 25.60
N ALA A 13 1.09 -13.58 26.29
CA ALA A 13 -0.20 -13.82 25.65
C ALA A 13 -0.82 -12.54 25.05
N ASP A 14 -0.42 -11.36 25.55
CA ASP A 14 -0.92 -10.07 25.07
C ASP A 14 -0.12 -9.54 23.87
N ILE A 15 0.97 -10.19 23.47
CA ILE A 15 1.73 -9.81 22.27
C ILE A 15 0.95 -10.24 21.04
N GLN A 16 0.49 -9.24 20.31
CA GLN A 16 -0.22 -9.50 19.05
C GLN A 16 0.73 -10.09 18.02
N THR A 17 0.36 -11.22 17.46
CA THR A 17 1.10 -11.87 16.37
C THR A 17 0.25 -11.82 15.10
N TYR A 18 0.92 -11.68 13.97
CA TYR A 18 0.26 -11.64 12.68
C TYR A 18 0.68 -12.85 11.85
N PRO A 19 -0.25 -13.45 11.08
CA PRO A 19 0.10 -14.58 10.24
C PRO A 19 0.93 -14.13 9.03
N THR A 20 1.66 -15.09 8.47
CA THR A 20 2.33 -14.91 7.18
C THR A 20 1.30 -15.19 6.09
N VAL A 21 1.01 -14.18 5.27
CA VAL A 21 0.01 -14.24 4.21
C VAL A 21 0.57 -13.55 2.98
N LYS A 22 0.27 -14.06 1.79
CA LYS A 22 0.62 -13.43 0.52
C LYS A 22 -0.49 -13.64 -0.47
N ARG A 23 -1.01 -12.56 -1.04
CA ARG A 23 -2.10 -12.57 -2.01
C ARG A 23 -1.78 -11.60 -3.14
N GLN A 24 -2.44 -11.79 -4.27
CA GLN A 24 -2.17 -11.01 -5.48
C GLN A 24 -3.47 -10.80 -6.26
N ILE A 25 -3.58 -9.65 -6.90
CA ILE A 25 -4.68 -9.32 -7.80
C ILE A 25 -4.12 -8.65 -9.06
N SER A 26 -4.76 -8.88 -10.19
CA SER A 26 -4.52 -8.14 -11.44
C SER A 26 -5.68 -7.17 -11.64
N LEU A 27 -5.35 -5.92 -11.95
CA LEU A 27 -6.35 -4.88 -12.23
C LEU A 27 -6.13 -4.33 -13.63
N PRO A 28 -7.19 -4.19 -14.45
CA PRO A 28 -7.09 -3.40 -15.67
C PRO A 28 -6.69 -1.96 -15.36
N ASN A 29 -6.03 -1.29 -16.29
CA ASN A 29 -5.67 0.12 -16.16
C ASN A 29 -6.91 0.99 -16.34
N ASP A 30 -7.81 0.94 -15.38
CA ASP A 30 -9.10 1.60 -15.37
C ASP A 30 -9.45 2.03 -13.95
N ILE A 31 -9.68 3.31 -13.75
CA ILE A 31 -10.00 3.89 -12.45
C ILE A 31 -11.27 3.27 -11.84
N GLU A 32 -12.16 2.72 -12.66
CA GLU A 32 -13.35 2.02 -12.19
C GLU A 32 -13.03 0.70 -11.46
N THR A 33 -11.78 0.23 -11.53
CA THR A 33 -11.34 -0.98 -10.81
C THR A 33 -10.86 -0.70 -9.39
N ILE A 34 -10.98 0.52 -8.91
CA ILE A 34 -10.62 0.87 -7.53
C ILE A 34 -11.48 0.14 -6.50
N PRO A 35 -12.83 0.03 -6.65
CA PRO A 35 -13.60 -0.76 -5.70
C PRO A 35 -13.15 -2.21 -5.56
N PRO A 36 -12.84 -2.97 -6.63
CA PRO A 36 -12.23 -4.29 -6.50
C PRO A 36 -10.89 -4.29 -5.74
N LEU A 37 -10.08 -3.25 -5.90
CA LEU A 37 -8.83 -3.11 -5.14
C LEU A 37 -9.14 -2.98 -3.64
N ASN A 38 -10.09 -2.14 -3.28
CA ASN A 38 -10.50 -1.98 -1.88
C ASN A 38 -11.00 -3.29 -1.27
N GLU A 39 -11.82 -4.04 -2.01
CA GLU A 39 -12.30 -5.37 -1.59
C GLU A 39 -11.14 -6.33 -1.34
N PHE A 40 -10.16 -6.34 -2.24
CA PHE A 40 -8.97 -7.17 -2.11
C PHE A 40 -8.20 -6.82 -0.83
N ILE A 41 -7.95 -5.53 -0.60
CA ILE A 41 -7.22 -5.07 0.59
C ILE A 41 -8.00 -5.43 1.86
N ASP A 42 -9.31 -5.20 1.89
CA ASP A 42 -10.15 -5.51 3.03
C ASP A 42 -10.12 -7.01 3.37
N THR A 43 -10.21 -7.85 2.34
CA THR A 43 -10.19 -9.31 2.51
C THR A 43 -8.86 -9.78 3.09
N VAL A 44 -7.74 -9.30 2.54
CA VAL A 44 -6.41 -9.69 3.02
C VAL A 44 -6.15 -9.11 4.41
N ALA A 45 -6.59 -7.88 4.67
CA ALA A 45 -6.48 -7.27 5.99
C ALA A 45 -7.23 -8.09 7.05
N GLU A 46 -8.40 -8.60 6.72
CA GLU A 46 -9.16 -9.48 7.61
C GLU A 46 -8.41 -10.80 7.87
N GLU A 47 -7.85 -11.42 6.84
CA GLU A 47 -7.03 -12.62 6.99
C GLU A 47 -5.84 -12.40 7.93
N ILE A 48 -5.20 -11.24 7.83
CA ILE A 48 -4.05 -10.89 8.66
C ILE A 48 -4.47 -10.49 10.08
N GLY A 49 -5.68 -9.99 10.24
CA GLY A 49 -6.18 -9.52 11.53
C GLY A 49 -5.86 -8.07 11.82
N LEU A 50 -5.80 -7.23 10.78
CA LEU A 50 -5.55 -5.79 10.94
C LEU A 50 -6.77 -5.09 11.50
N ASP A 51 -6.54 -4.04 12.31
CA ASP A 51 -7.65 -3.24 12.80
C ASP A 51 -8.24 -2.36 11.68
N MET A 52 -9.45 -1.88 11.91
CA MET A 52 -10.20 -1.11 10.91
C MET A 52 -9.52 0.21 10.57
N SER A 53 -8.94 0.88 11.54
CA SER A 53 -8.27 2.16 11.34
C SER A 53 -7.06 2.02 10.39
N LEU A 54 -6.23 1.00 10.63
CA LEU A 54 -5.09 0.73 9.75
C LEU A 54 -5.56 0.32 8.36
N THR A 55 -6.58 -0.54 8.27
CA THR A 55 -7.13 -0.98 6.99
C THR A 55 -7.62 0.20 6.15
N MET A 56 -8.30 1.16 6.77
CA MET A 56 -8.76 2.37 6.08
C MET A 56 -7.59 3.21 5.57
N SER A 57 -6.55 3.38 6.37
CA SER A 57 -5.34 4.12 5.96
C SER A 57 -4.64 3.44 4.78
N LEU A 58 -4.54 2.11 4.83
CA LEU A 58 -3.92 1.34 3.75
C LEU A 58 -4.73 1.47 2.45
N ASN A 59 -6.05 1.43 2.53
CA ASN A 59 -6.90 1.64 1.36
C ASN A 59 -6.63 3.01 0.71
N LEU A 60 -6.54 4.05 1.52
CA LEU A 60 -6.23 5.39 1.02
C LEU A 60 -4.87 5.45 0.32
N ALA A 61 -3.85 4.89 0.95
CA ALA A 61 -2.49 4.89 0.41
C ALA A 61 -2.41 4.11 -0.90
N LEU A 62 -2.98 2.90 -0.94
CA LEU A 62 -2.94 2.04 -2.12
C LEU A 62 -3.77 2.62 -3.27
N GLU A 63 -4.94 3.15 -2.98
CA GLU A 63 -5.79 3.79 -3.97
C GLU A 63 -5.05 4.92 -4.67
N GLU A 64 -4.42 5.81 -3.91
CA GLU A 64 -3.67 6.92 -4.47
C GLU A 64 -2.43 6.46 -5.25
N ALA A 65 -1.70 5.47 -4.73
CA ALA A 65 -0.54 4.93 -5.43
C ALA A 65 -0.94 4.27 -6.76
N VAL A 66 -2.02 3.50 -6.78
CA VAL A 66 -2.50 2.80 -7.97
C VAL A 66 -3.03 3.81 -9.01
N VAL A 67 -3.80 4.80 -8.57
CA VAL A 67 -4.30 5.86 -9.46
C VAL A 67 -3.12 6.61 -10.11
N ASN A 68 -2.07 6.92 -9.35
CA ASN A 68 -0.86 7.54 -9.90
C ASN A 68 -0.26 6.70 -11.03
N VAL A 69 -0.13 5.40 -10.83
CA VAL A 69 0.41 4.49 -11.85
C VAL A 69 -0.49 4.50 -13.09
N MET A 70 -1.80 4.40 -12.88
CA MET A 70 -2.76 4.38 -13.99
C MET A 70 -2.71 5.64 -14.84
N GLU A 71 -2.52 6.79 -14.21
CA GLU A 71 -2.51 8.07 -14.91
C GLU A 71 -1.19 8.40 -15.61
N TYR A 72 -0.06 8.01 -15.00
CA TYR A 72 1.26 8.45 -15.45
C TYR A 72 2.09 7.39 -16.14
N ALA A 73 1.86 6.12 -15.86
CA ALA A 73 2.61 5.03 -16.50
C ALA A 73 2.02 4.62 -17.85
N TYR A 74 0.76 4.91 -18.11
CA TYR A 74 0.07 4.53 -19.34
C TYR A 74 -0.60 5.70 -20.02
N PRO A 75 -0.66 5.69 -21.37
CA PRO A 75 -1.48 6.67 -22.08
C PRO A 75 -2.96 6.43 -21.81
N PRO A 76 -3.81 7.47 -21.90
CA PRO A 76 -5.25 7.33 -21.72
C PRO A 76 -5.84 6.25 -22.64
N GLY A 77 -6.73 5.41 -22.10
CA GLY A 77 -7.39 4.35 -22.86
C GLY A 77 -6.56 3.08 -23.05
N SER A 78 -5.38 2.99 -22.44
CA SER A 78 -4.58 1.78 -22.46
C SER A 78 -5.34 0.63 -21.80
N LYS A 79 -5.21 -0.58 -22.38
CA LYS A 79 -5.87 -1.79 -21.85
C LYS A 79 -4.92 -2.70 -21.06
N GLU A 80 -3.77 -2.16 -20.69
CA GLU A 80 -2.79 -2.92 -19.92
C GLU A 80 -3.29 -3.20 -18.50
N THR A 81 -2.66 -4.17 -17.83
CA THR A 81 -3.01 -4.55 -16.46
C THR A 81 -1.88 -4.20 -15.49
N LEU A 82 -2.26 -3.92 -14.25
CA LEU A 82 -1.34 -3.77 -13.13
C LEU A 82 -1.45 -5.01 -12.25
N GLN A 83 -0.33 -5.39 -11.64
CA GLN A 83 -0.29 -6.46 -10.65
C GLN A 83 -0.08 -5.85 -9.27
N ILE A 84 -0.93 -6.21 -8.31
CA ILE A 84 -0.78 -5.77 -6.92
C ILE A 84 -0.63 -6.99 -6.03
N GLU A 85 0.44 -7.04 -5.28
CA GLU A 85 0.69 -8.06 -4.29
C GLU A 85 0.60 -7.44 -2.91
N MET A 86 -0.05 -8.13 -1.98
CA MET A 86 -0.13 -7.73 -0.57
C MET A 86 0.26 -8.92 0.29
N GLY A 87 1.21 -8.71 1.17
CA GLY A 87 1.69 -9.77 2.04
C GLY A 87 2.08 -9.29 3.42
N SER A 88 2.10 -10.25 4.35
CA SER A 88 2.59 -10.06 5.72
C SER A 88 3.60 -11.16 6.00
N ASP A 89 4.73 -10.79 6.61
CA ASP A 89 5.70 -11.76 7.14
C ASP A 89 5.53 -11.98 8.64
N GLY A 90 4.48 -11.42 9.22
CA GLY A 90 4.21 -11.45 10.65
C GLY A 90 4.63 -10.17 11.37
N GLU A 91 5.56 -9.41 10.83
CA GLU A 91 6.10 -8.18 11.44
C GLU A 91 5.82 -6.95 10.59
N GLN A 92 5.72 -7.14 9.29
CA GLN A 92 5.65 -6.06 8.32
C GLN A 92 4.71 -6.43 7.18
N LEU A 93 3.93 -5.44 6.72
CA LEU A 93 3.17 -5.53 5.49
C LEU A 93 4.02 -5.05 4.33
N THR A 94 3.89 -5.73 3.19
CA THR A 94 4.53 -5.32 1.94
C THR A 94 3.50 -5.33 0.83
N PHE A 95 3.44 -4.21 0.09
CA PHE A 95 2.66 -4.11 -1.13
C PHE A 95 3.62 -3.93 -2.29
N VAL A 96 3.42 -4.68 -3.37
CA VAL A 96 4.20 -4.53 -4.59
C VAL A 96 3.25 -4.24 -5.73
N ILE A 97 3.41 -3.07 -6.35
CA ILE A 97 2.63 -2.65 -7.51
C ILE A 97 3.55 -2.69 -8.71
N SER A 98 3.26 -3.55 -9.68
CA SER A 98 4.08 -3.69 -10.89
C SER A 98 3.26 -3.48 -12.14
N ASP A 99 3.85 -2.84 -13.14
CA ASP A 99 3.23 -2.53 -14.41
C ASP A 99 4.27 -2.48 -15.53
N HIS A 100 3.81 -2.59 -16.78
CA HIS A 100 4.63 -2.54 -17.99
C HIS A 100 4.62 -1.18 -18.67
N GLY A 101 4.16 -0.13 -17.99
CA GLY A 101 4.06 1.19 -18.57
C GLY A 101 5.41 1.83 -18.85
N VAL A 102 5.38 3.08 -19.27
CA VAL A 102 6.61 3.87 -19.42
C VAL A 102 7.28 4.03 -18.05
N PRO A 103 8.61 4.21 -18.01
CA PRO A 103 9.28 4.45 -16.73
C PRO A 103 8.63 5.62 -15.99
N PHE A 104 8.12 5.35 -14.80
CA PHE A 104 7.49 6.35 -13.96
C PHE A 104 7.83 6.05 -12.50
N ASP A 105 8.58 6.96 -11.88
CA ASP A 105 8.98 6.85 -10.49
C ASP A 105 8.17 7.84 -9.64
N PRO A 106 7.12 7.36 -8.94
CA PRO A 106 6.31 8.26 -8.11
C PRO A 106 7.09 8.86 -6.93
N THR A 107 8.22 8.26 -6.53
CA THR A 107 9.02 8.79 -5.43
C THR A 107 9.73 10.10 -5.79
N LYS A 108 9.83 10.41 -7.06
CA LYS A 108 10.45 11.63 -7.56
C LYS A 108 9.46 12.76 -7.80
N GLN A 109 8.16 12.51 -7.61
CA GLN A 109 7.17 13.58 -7.71
C GLN A 109 7.39 14.60 -6.60
N ALA A 110 7.29 15.88 -6.96
CA ALA A 110 7.34 16.95 -5.97
C ALA A 110 6.13 16.84 -5.04
N GLU A 111 6.31 17.25 -3.78
CA GLU A 111 5.19 17.35 -2.86
C GLU A 111 4.17 18.36 -3.40
N ALA A 112 2.89 18.16 -3.09
CA ALA A 112 1.84 19.06 -3.49
C ALA A 112 2.16 20.49 -3.01
N ASP A 113 2.13 21.43 -3.94
CA ASP A 113 2.32 22.84 -3.60
C ASP A 113 1.03 23.36 -2.95
N THR A 114 1.06 23.59 -1.65
CA THR A 114 -0.11 24.05 -0.90
C THR A 114 -0.48 25.51 -1.20
N THR A 115 0.37 26.24 -1.95
CA THR A 115 0.06 27.61 -2.39
C THR A 115 -0.84 27.62 -3.62
N LEU A 116 -0.94 26.49 -4.34
CA LEU A 116 -1.82 26.35 -5.49
C LEU A 116 -3.26 26.07 -5.04
N SER A 117 -4.23 26.55 -5.82
CA SER A 117 -5.62 26.20 -5.59
C SER A 117 -5.83 24.71 -5.89
N VAL A 118 -6.95 24.14 -5.38
CA VAL A 118 -7.29 22.74 -5.63
C VAL A 118 -7.37 22.46 -7.14
N GLU A 119 -7.85 23.40 -7.94
CA GLU A 119 -7.96 23.27 -9.39
C GLU A 119 -6.61 23.31 -10.11
N GLU A 120 -5.62 23.98 -9.53
CA GLU A 120 -4.28 24.13 -10.09
C GLU A 120 -3.37 22.96 -9.74
N ARG A 121 -3.72 22.16 -8.71
CA ARG A 121 -2.93 21.01 -8.30
C ARG A 121 -3.12 19.86 -9.28
N ALA A 122 -2.01 19.28 -9.72
CA ALA A 122 -2.08 18.09 -10.54
C ALA A 122 -2.73 16.95 -9.76
N ILE A 123 -3.64 16.22 -10.42
CA ILE A 123 -4.19 14.98 -9.87
C ILE A 123 -3.02 14.03 -9.65
N GLY A 124 -2.97 13.35 -8.49
CA GLY A 124 -1.89 12.44 -8.12
C GLY A 124 -0.75 13.06 -7.33
N GLY A 125 -0.55 14.40 -7.39
CA GLY A 125 0.47 15.06 -6.58
C GLY A 125 0.20 14.95 -5.08
N LEU A 126 -1.07 14.91 -4.69
CA LEU A 126 -1.48 14.71 -3.30
C LEU A 126 -1.36 13.24 -2.89
N GLY A 127 -1.54 12.31 -3.82
CA GLY A 127 -1.54 10.88 -3.55
C GLY A 127 -0.22 10.37 -3.00
N ILE A 128 0.90 10.75 -3.63
CA ILE A 128 2.21 10.28 -3.14
C ILE A 128 2.54 10.87 -1.76
N HIS A 129 2.00 12.03 -1.45
CA HIS A 129 2.15 12.62 -0.14
C HIS A 129 1.47 11.78 0.95
N LEU A 130 0.23 11.34 0.70
CA LEU A 130 -0.49 10.44 1.62
C LEU A 130 0.24 9.11 1.77
N VAL A 131 0.75 8.55 0.69
CA VAL A 131 1.54 7.32 0.72
C VAL A 131 2.75 7.50 1.63
N ARG A 132 3.47 8.62 1.52
CA ARG A 132 4.62 8.91 2.37
C ARG A 132 4.25 9.07 3.84
N GLN A 133 3.08 9.62 4.12
CA GLN A 133 2.61 9.78 5.51
C GLN A 133 2.21 8.45 6.14
N ILE A 134 1.62 7.56 5.38
CA ILE A 134 1.04 6.32 5.89
C ILE A 134 2.08 5.19 5.92
N MET A 135 2.90 5.07 4.86
CA MET A 135 3.86 3.97 4.74
C MET A 135 5.20 4.31 5.38
N ASP A 136 5.87 3.30 5.90
CA ASP A 136 7.20 3.44 6.50
C ASP A 136 8.30 3.44 5.46
N VAL A 137 8.12 2.70 4.37
CA VAL A 137 9.09 2.59 3.28
C VAL A 137 8.37 2.69 1.96
N ILE A 138 8.93 3.48 1.04
CA ILE A 138 8.50 3.56 -0.35
C ILE A 138 9.75 3.42 -1.20
N SER A 139 9.77 2.46 -2.11
CA SER A 139 10.90 2.28 -3.01
C SER A 139 10.41 1.99 -4.42
N TYR A 140 11.17 2.45 -5.39
CA TYR A 140 10.87 2.25 -6.81
C TYR A 140 12.06 1.64 -7.51
N GLU A 141 11.78 0.73 -8.43
CA GLU A 141 12.80 0.11 -9.26
C GLU A 141 12.26 -0.15 -10.66
N ARG A 142 13.09 0.05 -11.66
CA ARG A 142 12.74 -0.34 -13.04
C ARG A 142 13.50 -1.63 -13.34
N ILE A 143 12.77 -2.75 -13.52
CA ILE A 143 13.37 -4.07 -13.70
C ILE A 143 12.75 -4.74 -14.93
N ASP A 144 13.57 -5.09 -15.92
CA ASP A 144 13.15 -5.88 -17.09
C ASP A 144 11.88 -5.34 -17.78
N GLY A 145 11.79 -4.02 -17.91
CA GLY A 145 10.64 -3.39 -18.56
C GLY A 145 9.44 -3.16 -17.65
N PHE A 146 9.57 -3.46 -16.36
CA PHE A 146 8.51 -3.22 -15.37
C PHE A 146 8.85 -2.05 -14.46
N ASN A 147 7.85 -1.25 -14.14
CA ASN A 147 7.89 -0.39 -12.97
C ASN A 147 7.51 -1.25 -11.77
N VAL A 148 8.31 -1.21 -10.71
CA VAL A 148 8.04 -1.95 -9.48
C VAL A 148 8.08 -0.97 -8.31
N LEU A 149 6.92 -0.70 -7.75
CA LEU A 149 6.77 0.17 -6.59
C LEU A 149 6.49 -0.70 -5.37
N THR A 150 7.35 -0.60 -4.36
CA THR A 150 7.23 -1.37 -3.12
C THR A 150 6.91 -0.44 -1.97
N LEU A 151 5.85 -0.77 -1.23
CA LEU A 151 5.39 -0.01 -0.05
C LEU A 151 5.45 -0.94 1.15
N LYS A 152 6.02 -0.48 2.25
CA LYS A 152 6.11 -1.31 3.47
C LYS A 152 5.56 -0.56 4.67
N LYS A 153 4.90 -1.31 5.54
CA LYS A 153 4.29 -0.80 6.77
C LYS A 153 4.59 -1.75 7.92
N LYS A 154 5.20 -1.25 8.98
CA LYS A 154 5.45 -2.05 10.19
C LYS A 154 4.14 -2.35 10.89
N LEU A 155 3.96 -3.59 11.31
CA LEU A 155 2.80 -4.05 12.07
C LEU A 155 3.09 -4.08 13.56
N LEU A 156 4.33 -4.43 13.93
CA LEU A 156 4.73 -4.48 15.32
C LEU A 156 5.47 -3.21 15.68
N THR A 157 5.01 -2.55 16.74
CA THR A 157 5.71 -1.41 17.32
C THR A 157 6.56 -1.90 18.47
N THR A 158 7.85 -1.68 18.38
CA THR A 158 8.79 -1.96 19.48
C THR A 158 8.99 -0.74 20.33
#